data_1440b46d5c0929d993c06840b198198e
#
_entry.id   1440b46d5c0929d993c06840b198198e
#
_cell.length_a   1.000
_cell.length_b   1.000
_cell.length_c   1.000
_cell.angle_alpha   90.00
_cell.angle_beta   90.00
_cell.angle_gamma   90.00
#
_symmetry.space_group_name_H-M   'P 1'
#
loop_
_entity.id
_entity.type
_entity.pdbx_description
1 polymer ?
#
loop_
_entity_poly.entity_id
_entity_poly.type
_entity_poly.pdbx_seq_one_letter_code
_entity_poly.pdbx_strand_id
1 'polypeptide(L)'
;FTDQLGNIRFYDNETDNYQQDHYQLHWNEKISDKWNTNLAFHYTKGKGYYENYKEDAAFADYGLTPVGSEVSTDLIRQKWLDNDFYGTTFSTNYKSEKLNLIIGGAYNKYEGTHFGKVIWARFASQSELGDRYYDDFATKTDGNLFVKANFQLSEKISLYGDLQIRNVHYKANSLETGVVN
;
A
#
# COMPACT_ATOMS: atom_id res chain seq x y z
N PHE A 1 3.50 -27.48 7.81
CA PHE A 1 3.78 -28.20 9.06
C PHE A 1 4.13 -29.66 8.79
N THR A 2 4.69 -30.30 9.76
CA THR A 2 5.04 -31.73 9.68
C THR A 2 4.05 -32.55 10.53
N ASP A 3 3.45 -33.57 9.95
CA ASP A 3 2.56 -34.44 10.69
C ASP A 3 3.34 -35.42 11.62
N GLN A 4 2.62 -36.16 12.46
CA GLN A 4 3.23 -37.11 13.41
C GLN A 4 4.02 -38.25 12.74
N LEU A 5 3.84 -38.44 11.44
CA LEU A 5 4.55 -39.43 10.63
C LEU A 5 5.74 -38.84 9.88
N GLY A 6 6.04 -37.56 10.07
CA GLY A 6 7.13 -36.86 9.43
C GLY A 6 6.82 -36.37 8.00
N ASN A 7 5.56 -36.42 7.54
CA ASN A 7 5.17 -35.92 6.22
C ASN A 7 4.93 -34.43 6.25
N ILE A 8 5.38 -33.71 5.21
CA ILE A 8 5.06 -32.32 5.03
C ILE A 8 3.58 -32.19 4.65
N ARG A 9 2.84 -31.37 5.41
CA ARG A 9 1.44 -31.05 5.19
C ARG A 9 1.31 -29.55 5.02
N PHE A 10 0.31 -29.17 4.24
CA PHE A 10 -0.09 -27.77 4.07
C PHE A 10 -1.44 -27.55 4.74
N TYR A 11 -1.70 -26.32 5.16
CA TYR A 11 -3.00 -25.93 5.64
C TYR A 11 -3.93 -25.75 4.43
N ASP A 12 -5.06 -26.45 4.42
CA ASP A 12 -5.95 -26.54 3.24
C ASP A 12 -6.56 -25.19 2.84
N ASN A 13 -6.63 -24.22 3.78
CA ASN A 13 -7.19 -22.89 3.54
C ASN A 13 -6.11 -21.78 3.55
N GLU A 14 -4.86 -22.11 3.23
CA GLU A 14 -3.88 -21.06 2.94
C GLU A 14 -4.39 -20.21 1.78
N THR A 15 -4.68 -18.94 2.04
CA THR A 15 -5.29 -18.06 1.05
C THR A 15 -4.72 -16.66 1.14
N ASP A 16 -4.70 -15.99 -0.01
CA ASP A 16 -4.51 -14.55 -0.14
C ASP A 16 -5.79 -13.98 -0.74
N ASN A 17 -6.54 -13.24 0.07
CA ASN A 17 -7.82 -12.65 -0.29
C ASN A 17 -7.72 -11.14 -0.19
N TYR A 18 -7.64 -10.47 -1.35
CA TYR A 18 -7.52 -9.03 -1.43
C TYR A 18 -8.41 -8.45 -2.52
N GLN A 19 -9.16 -7.41 -2.16
CA GLN A 19 -10.04 -6.67 -3.07
C GLN A 19 -9.57 -5.22 -3.18
N GLN A 20 -9.64 -4.67 -4.39
CA GLN A 20 -9.45 -3.25 -4.64
C GLN A 20 -10.61 -2.67 -5.45
N ASP A 21 -11.10 -1.52 -5.00
CA ASP A 21 -12.06 -0.71 -5.74
C ASP A 21 -11.37 0.58 -6.20
N HIS A 22 -11.49 0.91 -7.48
CA HIS A 22 -10.86 2.07 -8.09
C HIS A 22 -11.91 3.05 -8.62
N TYR A 23 -11.78 4.31 -8.22
CA TYR A 23 -12.62 5.40 -8.71
C TYR A 23 -11.72 6.46 -9.34
N GLN A 24 -12.07 6.89 -10.55
CA GLN A 24 -11.29 7.85 -11.31
C GLN A 24 -12.19 8.87 -11.98
N LEU A 25 -11.79 10.13 -11.92
CA LEU A 25 -12.41 11.23 -12.64
C LEU A 25 -11.36 11.93 -13.49
N HIS A 26 -11.58 12.00 -14.79
CA HIS A 26 -10.69 12.66 -15.74
C HIS A 26 -11.40 13.86 -16.36
N TRP A 27 -10.71 15.00 -16.36
CA TRP A 27 -11.12 16.21 -17.06
C TRP A 27 -10.02 16.61 -18.03
N ASN A 28 -10.42 16.75 -19.31
CA ASN A 28 -9.52 17.16 -20.38
C ASN A 28 -10.14 18.38 -21.06
N GLU A 29 -9.39 19.47 -21.16
CA GLU A 29 -9.84 20.72 -21.71
C GLU A 29 -8.87 21.25 -22.77
N LYS A 30 -9.42 21.54 -23.95
CA LYS A 30 -8.71 22.29 -25.00
C LYS A 30 -8.97 23.77 -24.78
N ILE A 31 -8.07 24.44 -24.07
CA ILE A 31 -8.17 25.88 -23.75
C ILE A 31 -8.03 26.73 -25.04
N SER A 32 -7.15 26.30 -25.95
CA SER A 32 -6.95 26.94 -27.26
C SER A 32 -6.30 25.95 -28.23
N ASP A 33 -6.04 26.36 -29.48
CA ASP A 33 -5.31 25.51 -30.45
C ASP A 33 -3.89 25.17 -30.03
N LYS A 34 -3.33 25.92 -29.07
CA LYS A 34 -1.97 25.71 -28.57
C LYS A 34 -1.92 25.12 -27.18
N TRP A 35 -3.01 25.17 -26.41
CA TRP A 35 -3.05 24.75 -25.01
C TRP A 35 -4.06 23.64 -24.76
N ASN A 36 -3.60 22.54 -24.18
CA ASN A 36 -4.43 21.47 -23.66
C ASN A 36 -4.08 21.21 -22.20
N THR A 37 -5.09 21.01 -21.36
CA THR A 37 -4.94 20.73 -19.94
C THR A 37 -5.65 19.43 -19.58
N ASN A 38 -5.02 18.64 -18.74
CA ASN A 38 -5.57 17.41 -18.20
C ASN A 38 -5.51 17.48 -16.68
N LEU A 39 -6.60 17.10 -16.02
CA LEU A 39 -6.71 16.95 -14.59
C LEU A 39 -7.37 15.63 -14.29
N ALA A 40 -6.80 14.84 -13.39
CA ALA A 40 -7.38 13.59 -12.95
C ALA A 40 -7.35 13.49 -11.43
N PHE A 41 -8.41 12.93 -10.88
CA PHE A 41 -8.52 12.51 -9.48
C PHE A 41 -8.66 11.01 -9.44
N HIS A 42 -8.07 10.40 -8.44
CA HIS A 42 -8.22 8.97 -8.20
C HIS A 42 -8.42 8.68 -6.71
N TYR A 43 -9.16 7.64 -6.45
CA TYR A 43 -9.30 7.02 -5.14
C TYR A 43 -9.32 5.50 -5.29
N THR A 44 -8.53 4.83 -4.49
CA THR A 44 -8.48 3.38 -4.42
C THR A 44 -8.69 2.94 -2.98
N LYS A 45 -9.69 2.10 -2.76
CA LYS A 45 -9.89 1.37 -1.50
C LYS A 45 -9.37 -0.04 -1.67
N GLY A 46 -8.45 -0.44 -0.78
CA GLY A 46 -7.95 -1.81 -0.75
C GLY A 46 -8.21 -2.45 0.60
N LYS A 47 -8.68 -3.71 0.61
CA LYS A 47 -8.88 -4.48 1.83
C LYS A 47 -8.73 -5.96 1.58
N GLY A 48 -8.02 -6.62 2.49
CA GLY A 48 -7.86 -8.05 2.42
C GLY A 48 -6.92 -8.59 3.47
N TYR A 49 -6.66 -9.89 3.38
CA TYR A 49 -5.78 -10.59 4.29
C TYR A 49 -5.15 -11.79 3.58
N TYR A 50 -4.01 -12.21 4.08
CA TYR A 50 -3.57 -13.57 3.86
C TYR A 50 -3.69 -14.39 5.15
N GLU A 51 -4.01 -15.66 4.98
CA GLU A 51 -4.23 -16.60 6.07
C GLU A 51 -3.21 -17.75 5.97
N ASN A 52 -2.57 -18.07 7.08
CA ASN A 52 -1.65 -19.18 7.12
C ASN A 52 -1.57 -19.86 8.51
N TYR A 53 -1.22 -21.13 8.47
CA TYR A 53 -0.89 -21.91 9.66
C TYR A 53 0.54 -21.59 10.14
N LYS A 54 0.72 -21.56 11.45
CA LYS A 54 2.01 -21.45 12.11
C LYS A 54 2.16 -22.55 13.14
N GLU A 55 3.22 -23.34 13.00
CA GLU A 55 3.62 -24.36 13.95
C GLU A 55 4.47 -23.73 15.04
N ASP A 56 4.27 -24.18 16.29
CA ASP A 56 5.08 -23.84 17.46
C ASP A 56 5.29 -22.31 17.63
N ALA A 57 4.22 -21.55 17.48
CA ALA A 57 4.24 -20.09 17.60
C ALA A 57 4.24 -19.69 19.08
N ALA A 58 5.21 -18.88 19.49
CA ALA A 58 5.31 -18.38 20.86
C ALA A 58 4.08 -17.52 21.22
N PHE A 59 3.45 -17.77 22.37
CA PHE A 59 2.28 -17.00 22.81
C PHE A 59 2.55 -15.50 22.87
N ALA A 60 3.76 -15.10 23.31
CA ALA A 60 4.15 -13.71 23.45
C ALA A 60 4.08 -12.94 22.12
N ASP A 61 4.43 -13.57 20.98
CA ASP A 61 4.45 -12.93 19.68
C ASP A 61 3.04 -12.61 19.14
N TYR A 62 2.02 -13.19 19.74
CA TYR A 62 0.63 -13.07 19.31
C TYR A 62 -0.30 -12.50 20.39
N GLY A 63 0.27 -12.01 21.50
CA GLY A 63 -0.50 -11.46 22.61
C GLY A 63 -1.41 -12.49 23.28
N LEU A 64 -1.10 -13.78 23.16
CA LEU A 64 -1.88 -14.86 23.75
C LEU A 64 -1.37 -15.18 25.16
N THR A 65 -2.29 -15.45 26.07
CA THR A 65 -1.96 -15.88 27.43
C THR A 65 -1.54 -17.35 27.46
N PRO A 66 -0.37 -17.69 28.03
CA PRO A 66 0.06 -19.08 28.16
C PRO A 66 -0.97 -19.94 28.89
N VAL A 67 -1.13 -21.18 28.44
CA VAL A 67 -2.05 -22.15 29.03
C VAL A 67 -1.23 -23.25 29.75
N GLY A 68 -1.32 -23.30 31.06
CA GLY A 68 -0.56 -24.26 31.87
C GLY A 68 0.96 -23.98 31.79
N SER A 69 1.74 -25.00 31.40
CA SER A 69 3.20 -24.90 31.21
C SER A 69 3.60 -24.64 29.75
N GLU A 70 2.64 -24.54 28.84
CA GLU A 70 2.92 -24.34 27.43
C GLU A 70 3.42 -22.90 27.19
N VAL A 71 4.44 -22.76 26.35
CA VAL A 71 5.05 -21.47 25.96
C VAL A 71 4.79 -21.10 24.52
N SER A 72 4.25 -22.05 23.74
CA SER A 72 3.94 -21.93 22.32
C SER A 72 2.70 -22.73 21.95
N THR A 73 2.16 -22.50 20.79
CA THR A 73 1.00 -23.18 20.24
C THR A 73 1.03 -23.20 18.73
N ASP A 74 0.40 -24.19 18.14
CA ASP A 74 0.03 -24.12 16.71
C ASP A 74 -1.16 -23.18 16.58
N LEU A 75 -1.12 -22.33 15.57
CA LEU A 75 -2.19 -21.36 15.33
C LEU A 75 -2.43 -21.10 13.84
N ILE A 76 -3.62 -20.55 13.54
CA ILE A 76 -3.96 -19.96 12.24
C ILE A 76 -4.12 -18.46 12.44
N ARG A 77 -3.39 -17.69 11.64
CA ARG A 77 -3.43 -16.24 11.69
C ARG A 77 -3.85 -15.66 10.36
N GLN A 78 -4.47 -14.49 10.43
CA GLN A 78 -4.71 -13.62 9.30
C GLN A 78 -3.88 -12.34 9.48
N LYS A 79 -3.18 -11.93 8.42
CA LYS A 79 -2.55 -10.62 8.35
C LYS A 79 -3.30 -9.75 7.35
N TRP A 80 -3.90 -8.71 7.87
CA TRP A 80 -4.80 -7.80 7.17
C TRP A 80 -4.09 -6.55 6.67
N LEU A 81 -4.55 -6.10 5.52
CA LEU A 81 -4.29 -4.79 4.96
C LEU A 81 -5.64 -4.10 4.72
N ASP A 82 -5.79 -2.87 5.23
CA ASP A 82 -6.95 -2.02 4.99
C ASP A 82 -6.43 -0.62 4.66
N ASN A 83 -6.51 -0.21 3.39
CA ASN A 83 -5.82 0.97 2.92
C ASN A 83 -6.66 1.84 1.98
N ASP A 84 -6.34 3.13 2.01
CA ASP A 84 -6.85 4.17 1.14
C ASP A 84 -5.68 4.82 0.38
N PHE A 85 -5.81 4.95 -0.94
CA PHE A 85 -4.85 5.65 -1.78
C PHE A 85 -5.59 6.62 -2.68
N TYR A 86 -5.28 7.89 -2.56
CA TYR A 86 -5.97 8.94 -3.31
C TYR A 86 -5.03 10.06 -3.70
N GLY A 87 -5.43 10.79 -4.73
CA GLY A 87 -4.63 11.89 -5.20
C GLY A 87 -5.16 12.55 -6.46
N THR A 88 -4.32 13.41 -6.98
CA THR A 88 -4.58 14.14 -8.21
C THR A 88 -3.33 14.19 -9.07
N THR A 89 -3.54 14.18 -10.38
CA THR A 89 -2.50 14.48 -11.38
C THR A 89 -2.99 15.60 -12.27
N PHE A 90 -2.10 16.46 -12.69
CA PHE A 90 -2.40 17.48 -13.67
C PHE A 90 -1.27 17.64 -14.68
N SER A 91 -1.60 18.03 -15.87
CA SER A 91 -0.62 18.50 -16.85
C SER A 91 -1.24 19.52 -17.78
N THR A 92 -0.45 20.48 -18.21
CA THR A 92 -0.82 21.39 -19.28
C THR A 92 0.26 21.36 -20.36
N ASN A 93 -0.20 21.29 -21.60
CA ASN A 93 0.67 21.21 -22.77
C ASN A 93 0.49 22.46 -23.61
N TYR A 94 1.60 23.13 -23.89
CA TYR A 94 1.68 24.19 -24.89
C TYR A 94 2.41 23.69 -26.11
N LYS A 95 1.81 23.83 -27.28
CA LYS A 95 2.41 23.45 -28.54
C LYS A 95 2.36 24.58 -29.55
N SER A 96 3.51 24.99 -30.07
CA SER A 96 3.67 25.89 -31.20
C SER A 96 4.56 25.25 -32.26
N GLU A 97 4.84 25.98 -33.34
CA GLU A 97 5.74 25.47 -34.42
C GLU A 97 7.13 25.11 -33.90
N LYS A 98 7.65 25.86 -32.92
CA LYS A 98 9.02 25.68 -32.42
C LYS A 98 9.12 25.17 -30.99
N LEU A 99 8.06 25.27 -30.20
CA LEU A 99 8.09 24.93 -28.77
C LEU A 99 6.99 23.93 -28.45
N ASN A 100 7.37 22.81 -27.83
CA ASN A 100 6.49 21.91 -27.14
C ASN A 100 6.88 21.95 -25.65
N LEU A 101 5.99 22.48 -24.80
CA LEU A 101 6.20 22.63 -23.35
C LEU A 101 5.13 21.85 -22.61
N ILE A 102 5.56 21.03 -21.65
CA ILE A 102 4.68 20.31 -20.75
C ILE A 102 5.02 20.73 -19.32
N ILE A 103 4.02 21.19 -18.60
CA ILE A 103 4.10 21.46 -17.16
C ILE A 103 3.11 20.54 -16.49
N GLY A 104 3.52 19.84 -15.47
CA GLY A 104 2.63 18.91 -14.77
C GLY A 104 3.11 18.56 -13.38
N GLY A 105 2.28 17.81 -12.68
CA GLY A 105 2.59 17.33 -11.36
C GLY A 105 1.54 16.35 -10.83
N ALA A 106 1.82 15.84 -9.66
CA ALA A 106 0.94 14.96 -8.94
C ALA A 106 1.05 15.20 -7.43
N TYR A 107 -0.04 14.93 -6.74
CA TYR A 107 -0.05 14.81 -5.30
C TYR A 107 -0.86 13.57 -4.91
N ASN A 108 -0.25 12.68 -4.14
CA ASN A 108 -0.85 11.43 -3.73
C ASN A 108 -0.71 11.25 -2.22
N LYS A 109 -1.72 10.64 -1.60
CA LYS A 109 -1.67 10.21 -0.21
C LYS A 109 -2.10 8.76 -0.09
N TYR A 110 -1.33 8.01 0.65
CA TYR A 110 -1.64 6.66 1.10
C TYR A 110 -1.84 6.67 2.61
N GLU A 111 -2.88 5.99 3.06
CA GLU A 111 -3.16 5.70 4.46
C GLU A 111 -3.50 4.22 4.55
N GLY A 112 -2.84 3.48 5.44
CA GLY A 112 -3.04 2.04 5.55
C GLY A 112 -2.87 1.54 6.96
N THR A 113 -3.80 0.69 7.37
CA THR A 113 -3.73 -0.08 8.61
C THR A 113 -3.32 -1.52 8.26
N HIS A 114 -2.28 -1.99 8.92
CA HIS A 114 -1.80 -3.36 8.85
C HIS A 114 -2.00 -3.98 10.22
N PHE A 115 -2.75 -5.06 10.31
CA PHE A 115 -3.02 -5.71 11.58
C PHE A 115 -3.10 -7.23 11.45
N GLY A 116 -2.79 -7.93 12.54
CA GLY A 116 -2.86 -9.38 12.60
C GLY A 116 -3.90 -9.85 13.59
N LYS A 117 -4.55 -10.98 13.28
CA LYS A 117 -5.49 -11.69 14.14
C LYS A 117 -5.15 -13.17 14.17
N VAL A 118 -5.23 -13.77 15.35
CA VAL A 118 -5.25 -15.22 15.49
C VAL A 118 -6.69 -15.67 15.45
N ILE A 119 -7.04 -16.53 14.49
CA ILE A 119 -8.41 -16.99 14.30
C ILE A 119 -8.63 -18.40 14.89
N TRP A 120 -7.54 -19.14 15.11
CA TRP A 120 -7.54 -20.42 15.77
C TRP A 120 -6.18 -20.67 16.44
N ALA A 121 -6.17 -21.31 17.59
CA ALA A 121 -4.98 -21.82 18.24
C ALA A 121 -5.31 -23.16 18.93
N ARG A 122 -4.32 -24.10 18.93
CA ARG A 122 -4.47 -25.38 19.62
C ARG A 122 -4.65 -25.20 21.13
N PHE A 123 -3.88 -24.29 21.69
CA PHE A 123 -4.00 -23.82 23.07
C PHE A 123 -4.28 -22.33 23.04
N ALA A 124 -5.41 -21.92 23.57
CA ALA A 124 -5.77 -20.51 23.68
C ALA A 124 -6.59 -20.28 24.95
N SER A 125 -6.37 -19.17 25.63
CA SER A 125 -7.35 -18.65 26.58
C SER A 125 -8.53 -18.10 25.78
N GLN A 126 -9.75 -18.29 26.29
CA GLN A 126 -10.99 -18.14 25.51
C GLN A 126 -11.31 -16.72 25.02
N SER A 127 -10.59 -15.71 25.46
CA SER A 127 -10.92 -14.29 25.22
C SER A 127 -10.08 -13.58 24.15
N GLU A 128 -9.06 -14.24 23.58
CA GLU A 128 -8.03 -13.55 22.80
C GLU A 128 -8.07 -13.83 21.30
N LEU A 129 -8.88 -14.86 20.90
CA LEU A 129 -9.05 -15.17 19.48
C LEU A 129 -9.87 -14.09 18.78
N GLY A 130 -9.33 -13.57 17.68
CA GLY A 130 -9.94 -12.49 16.90
C GLY A 130 -9.44 -11.09 17.29
N ASP A 131 -8.79 -10.93 18.43
CA ASP A 131 -8.14 -9.69 18.83
C ASP A 131 -6.90 -9.41 17.94
N ARG A 132 -6.55 -8.14 17.81
CA ARG A 132 -5.36 -7.74 17.07
C ARG A 132 -4.12 -7.94 17.92
N TYR A 133 -3.16 -8.74 17.47
CA TYR A 133 -1.87 -8.90 18.14
C TYR A 133 -0.84 -7.87 17.67
N TYR A 134 -1.09 -7.20 16.55
CA TYR A 134 -0.42 -5.96 16.17
C TYR A 134 -1.40 -5.07 15.39
N ASP A 135 -1.13 -3.76 15.42
CA ASP A 135 -1.93 -2.75 14.72
C ASP A 135 -1.02 -1.60 14.30
N ASP A 136 -0.59 -1.63 13.04
CA ASP A 136 0.31 -0.64 12.47
C ASP A 136 -0.46 0.29 11.57
N PHE A 137 -0.22 1.59 11.71
CA PHE A 137 -0.77 2.60 10.82
C PHE A 137 0.33 3.35 10.10
N ALA A 138 0.27 3.39 8.79
CA ALA A 138 1.23 4.10 7.96
C ALA A 138 0.56 5.15 7.07
N THR A 139 1.23 6.28 6.92
CA THR A 139 0.87 7.31 5.95
C THR A 139 2.05 7.60 5.04
N LYS A 140 1.77 7.82 3.75
CA LYS A 140 2.75 8.29 2.78
C LYS A 140 2.13 9.38 1.94
N THR A 141 2.81 10.52 1.87
CA THR A 141 2.49 11.58 0.92
C THR A 141 3.59 11.69 -0.13
N ASP A 142 3.21 11.93 -1.37
CA ASP A 142 4.13 12.06 -2.51
C ASP A 142 3.65 13.20 -3.39
N GLY A 143 4.42 14.26 -3.48
CA GLY A 143 4.14 15.42 -4.31
C GLY A 143 5.28 15.66 -5.29
N ASN A 144 4.94 15.94 -6.55
CA ASN A 144 5.94 16.31 -7.55
C ASN A 144 5.42 17.38 -8.51
N LEU A 145 6.36 18.13 -9.05
CA LEU A 145 6.15 19.06 -10.15
C LEU A 145 7.24 18.84 -11.18
N PHE A 146 6.91 18.95 -12.45
CA PHE A 146 7.87 18.83 -13.54
C PHE A 146 7.57 19.77 -14.68
N VAL A 147 8.62 20.13 -15.41
CA VAL A 147 8.57 20.89 -16.65
C VAL A 147 9.43 20.19 -17.69
N LYS A 148 8.87 19.95 -18.87
CA LYS A 148 9.58 19.39 -20.03
C LYS A 148 9.43 20.34 -21.19
N ALA A 149 10.53 20.66 -21.85
CA ALA A 149 10.52 21.53 -23.01
C ALA A 149 11.31 20.89 -24.15
N ASN A 150 10.73 20.92 -25.34
CA ASN A 150 11.43 20.62 -26.60
C ASN A 150 11.32 21.85 -27.48
N PHE A 151 12.48 22.44 -27.82
CA PHE A 151 12.58 23.64 -28.64
C PHE A 151 13.31 23.36 -29.93
N GLN A 152 12.64 23.62 -31.07
CA GLN A 152 13.22 23.50 -32.40
C GLN A 152 14.02 24.76 -32.71
N LEU A 153 15.35 24.67 -32.59
CA LEU A 153 16.25 25.77 -32.83
C LEU A 153 16.39 26.05 -34.34
N SER A 154 16.47 24.99 -35.15
CA SER A 154 16.52 25.04 -36.60
C SER A 154 15.91 23.77 -37.20
N GLU A 155 15.79 23.65 -38.53
CA GLU A 155 15.29 22.44 -39.18
C GLU A 155 16.07 21.16 -38.83
N LYS A 156 17.32 21.30 -38.39
CA LYS A 156 18.24 20.17 -38.10
C LYS A 156 18.56 20.00 -36.61
N ILE A 157 18.20 20.99 -35.77
CA ILE A 157 18.65 21.01 -34.37
C ILE A 157 17.42 21.26 -33.45
N SER A 158 17.20 20.36 -32.52
CA SER A 158 16.26 20.55 -31.42
C SER A 158 16.97 20.43 -30.07
N LEU A 159 16.49 21.20 -29.09
CA LEU A 159 16.98 21.21 -27.72
C LEU A 159 15.87 20.62 -26.83
N TYR A 160 16.25 19.71 -25.94
CA TYR A 160 15.36 19.14 -24.95
C TYR A 160 15.86 19.45 -23.54
N GLY A 161 14.94 19.81 -22.65
CA GLY A 161 15.20 20.02 -21.23
C GLY A 161 14.06 19.45 -20.39
N ASP A 162 14.41 18.85 -19.26
CA ASP A 162 13.48 18.27 -18.28
C ASP A 162 13.97 18.59 -16.87
N LEU A 163 13.07 19.15 -16.05
CA LEU A 163 13.32 19.46 -14.64
C LEU A 163 12.17 18.89 -13.81
N GLN A 164 12.50 18.25 -12.71
CA GLN A 164 11.53 17.73 -11.76
C GLN A 164 11.96 17.99 -10.33
N ILE A 165 10.99 18.38 -9.50
CA ILE A 165 11.11 18.37 -8.04
C ILE A 165 10.11 17.37 -7.47
N ARG A 166 10.53 16.57 -6.49
CA ARG A 166 9.69 15.59 -5.80
C ARG A 166 9.94 15.61 -4.31
N ASN A 167 8.87 15.56 -3.53
CA ASN A 167 8.91 15.42 -2.09
C ASN A 167 8.10 14.19 -1.67
N VAL A 168 8.71 13.32 -0.86
CA VAL A 168 8.05 12.14 -0.30
C VAL A 168 8.20 12.20 1.21
N HIS A 169 7.06 12.09 1.91
CA HIS A 169 7.05 11.98 3.35
C HIS A 169 6.37 10.67 3.75
N TYR A 170 7.02 9.91 4.63
CA TYR A 170 6.53 8.63 5.15
C TYR A 170 6.53 8.65 6.67
N LYS A 171 5.44 8.20 7.27
CA LYS A 171 5.31 8.03 8.72
C LYS A 171 4.61 6.70 8.99
N ALA A 172 5.19 5.90 9.88
CA ALA A 172 4.57 4.68 10.40
C ALA A 172 4.54 4.74 11.92
N ASN A 173 3.44 4.32 12.50
CA ASN A 173 3.29 4.09 13.93
C ASN A 173 2.95 2.61 14.09
N SER A 174 3.72 1.91 14.91
CA SER A 174 3.48 0.51 15.24
C SER A 174 2.96 0.42 16.68
N LEU A 175 1.90 -0.37 16.86
CA LEU A 175 1.39 -0.78 18.15
C LEU A 175 1.51 -2.30 18.22
N GLU A 176 2.68 -2.79 18.61
CA GLU A 176 2.85 -4.21 18.94
C GLU A 176 2.25 -4.47 20.33
N THR A 177 1.15 -5.18 20.36
CA THR A 177 0.58 -5.68 21.60
C THR A 177 1.25 -7.02 21.93
N GLY A 178 2.16 -7.02 22.89
CA GLY A 178 2.78 -8.25 23.40
C GLY A 178 4.29 -8.36 23.31
N VAL A 179 4.98 -7.50 22.58
CA VAL A 179 6.45 -7.41 22.61
C VAL A 179 6.81 -6.17 23.42
N VAL A 180 7.09 -6.37 24.71
CA VAL A 180 7.79 -5.38 25.53
C VAL A 180 9.28 -5.61 25.29
N ASN A 181 9.93 -4.76 24.48
CA ASN A 181 11.37 -4.66 24.44
C ASN A 181 11.88 -3.86 25.62
#